data_bf8eed02662040cd718485a23af46439
#
_entry.id   bf8eed02662040cd718485a23af46439
#
_cell.length_a   1.000
_cell.length_b   1.000
_cell.length_c   1.000
_cell.angle_alpha   90.00
_cell.angle_beta   90.00
_cell.angle_gamma   90.00
#
_symmetry.space_group_name_H-M   'P 1'
#
loop_
_entity.id
_entity.type
_entity.pdbx_description
1 polymer ?
#
loop_
_entity_poly.entity_id
_entity_poly.type
_entity_poly.pdbx_seq_one_letter_code
_entity_poly.pdbx_strand_id
1 'polypeptide(L)'
;MDMTGRPTATDCKGVSEILSRVGDKWTIQVVVVLRRDAQRFNGLKRQVSGISQQMLTRTLKTLERDGMIERTVRPSTPPQVEYRLTPLGHSLSETVRQLADWAAENRGNIEDNRLRYDTDHAADQA
;
A
#
# COMPACT_ATOMS: atom_id res chain seq x y z
N MET A 1 24.79 -2.28 -3.52
CA MET A 1 24.96 -1.20 -2.53
C MET A 1 26.45 -0.93 -2.34
N ASP A 2 26.83 0.32 -2.20
CA ASP A 2 28.21 0.67 -1.92
C ASP A 2 28.52 0.48 -0.42
N MET A 3 29.79 0.72 -0.03
CA MET A 3 30.24 0.51 1.35
C MET A 3 29.64 1.49 2.37
N THR A 4 28.99 2.56 1.91
CA THR A 4 28.32 3.53 2.80
C THR A 4 26.85 3.22 3.01
N GLY A 5 26.35 2.13 2.46
CA GLY A 5 24.94 1.76 2.52
C GLY A 5 24.06 2.51 1.54
N ARG A 6 24.62 3.38 0.71
CA ARG A 6 23.88 4.09 -0.33
C ARG A 6 23.66 3.18 -1.52
N PRO A 7 22.47 3.18 -2.13
CA PRO A 7 22.24 2.36 -3.32
C PRO A 7 23.03 2.84 -4.52
N THR A 8 23.51 1.90 -5.34
CA THR A 8 24.07 2.20 -6.65
C THR A 8 22.96 2.67 -7.59
N ALA A 9 23.33 3.15 -8.80
CA ALA A 9 22.33 3.55 -9.79
C ALA A 9 21.36 2.41 -10.14
N THR A 10 21.85 1.16 -10.21
CA THR A 10 21.02 -0.01 -10.47
C THR A 10 20.10 -0.31 -9.28
N ASP A 11 20.64 -0.23 -8.06
CA ASP A 11 19.87 -0.43 -6.85
C ASP A 11 18.81 0.66 -6.67
N CYS A 12 19.12 1.92 -7.02
CA CYS A 12 18.15 3.01 -6.98
C CYS A 12 16.97 2.76 -7.90
N LYS A 13 17.21 2.22 -9.09
CA LYS A 13 16.14 1.86 -10.02
C LYS A 13 15.26 0.76 -9.45
N GLY A 14 15.86 -0.29 -8.89
CA GLY A 14 15.14 -1.39 -8.25
C GLY A 14 14.33 -0.92 -7.06
N VAL A 15 14.91 -0.10 -6.20
CA VAL A 15 14.23 0.49 -5.03
C VAL A 15 13.07 1.38 -5.47
N SER A 16 13.28 2.22 -6.48
CA SER A 16 12.24 3.10 -7.01
C SER A 16 11.06 2.30 -7.56
N GLU A 17 11.32 1.20 -8.23
CA GLU A 17 10.28 0.30 -8.76
C GLU A 17 9.45 -0.30 -7.63
N ILE A 18 10.11 -0.78 -6.57
CA ILE A 18 9.42 -1.32 -5.39
C ILE A 18 8.58 -0.23 -4.71
N LEU A 19 9.15 0.96 -4.52
CA LEU A 19 8.42 2.09 -3.89
C LEU A 19 7.18 2.47 -4.69
N SER A 20 7.26 2.44 -6.02
CA SER A 20 6.12 2.73 -6.88
C SER A 20 4.99 1.72 -6.66
N ARG A 21 5.32 0.45 -6.45
CA ARG A 21 4.33 -0.59 -6.21
C ARG A 21 3.74 -0.51 -4.81
N VAL A 22 4.59 -0.41 -3.77
CA VAL A 22 4.13 -0.42 -2.39
C VAL A 22 3.48 0.89 -1.97
N GLY A 23 3.77 1.99 -2.69
CA GLY A 23 3.17 3.31 -2.46
C GLY A 23 1.81 3.48 -3.12
N ASP A 24 1.38 2.54 -3.92
CA ASP A 24 0.06 2.58 -4.54
C ASP A 24 -1.04 2.53 -3.48
N LYS A 25 -2.04 3.39 -3.62
CA LYS A 25 -3.08 3.51 -2.60
C LYS A 25 -3.87 2.21 -2.38
N TRP A 26 -4.09 1.43 -3.44
CA TRP A 26 -4.82 0.16 -3.31
C TRP A 26 -3.99 -0.89 -2.60
N THR A 27 -2.69 -0.96 -2.91
CA THR A 27 -1.75 -1.83 -2.22
C THR A 27 -1.71 -1.52 -0.73
N ILE A 28 -1.60 -0.25 -0.37
CA ILE A 28 -1.60 0.20 1.03
C ILE A 28 -2.88 -0.25 1.74
N GLN A 29 -4.04 -0.01 1.13
CA GLN A 29 -5.32 -0.37 1.74
C GLN A 29 -5.50 -1.87 1.92
N VAL A 30 -5.09 -2.67 0.93
CA VAL A 30 -5.15 -4.14 1.03
C VAL A 30 -4.24 -4.64 2.15
N VAL A 31 -3.02 -4.13 2.22
CA VAL A 31 -2.05 -4.52 3.26
C VAL A 31 -2.59 -4.17 4.66
N VAL A 32 -3.19 -3.00 4.82
CA VAL A 32 -3.77 -2.57 6.10
C VAL A 32 -4.90 -3.52 6.54
N VAL A 33 -5.76 -3.92 5.62
CA VAL A 33 -6.85 -4.85 5.95
C VAL A 33 -6.30 -6.22 6.32
N LEU A 34 -5.36 -6.75 5.54
CA LEU A 34 -4.77 -8.07 5.78
C LEU A 34 -3.89 -8.12 7.03
N ARG A 35 -3.42 -6.99 7.51
CA ARG A 35 -2.67 -6.92 8.76
C ARG A 35 -3.50 -7.43 9.94
N ARG A 36 -4.82 -7.19 9.93
CA ARG A 36 -5.72 -7.60 11.00
C ARG A 36 -5.98 -9.10 10.96
N ASP A 37 -6.39 -9.59 9.80
CA ASP A 37 -6.78 -10.98 9.60
C ASP A 37 -6.64 -11.38 8.14
N ALA A 38 -6.48 -12.68 7.91
CA ALA A 38 -6.63 -13.25 6.58
C ALA A 38 -8.04 -12.97 6.06
N GLN A 39 -8.15 -12.76 4.76
CA GLN A 39 -9.43 -12.38 4.12
C GLN A 39 -9.64 -13.16 2.84
N ARG A 40 -10.91 -13.38 2.51
CA ARG A 40 -11.34 -13.83 1.20
C ARG A 40 -11.48 -12.62 0.27
N PHE A 41 -11.52 -12.89 -1.03
CA PHE A 41 -11.64 -11.85 -2.05
C PHE A 41 -12.79 -10.87 -1.77
N ASN A 42 -14.00 -11.42 -1.51
CA ASN A 42 -15.17 -10.58 -1.28
C ASN A 42 -15.08 -9.78 0.01
N GLY A 43 -14.39 -10.31 1.03
CA GLY A 43 -14.11 -9.58 2.26
C GLY A 43 -13.22 -8.37 2.01
N LEU A 44 -12.16 -8.55 1.22
CA LEU A 44 -11.29 -7.45 0.82
C LEU A 44 -12.05 -6.42 0.01
N LYS A 45 -12.86 -6.86 -0.94
CA LYS A 45 -13.63 -5.95 -1.79
C LYS A 45 -14.59 -5.08 -0.99
N ARG A 46 -15.18 -5.62 0.07
CA ARG A 46 -16.06 -4.84 0.95
C ARG A 46 -15.30 -3.85 1.82
N GLN A 47 -14.11 -4.24 2.32
CA GLN A 47 -13.35 -3.44 3.27
C GLN A 47 -12.48 -2.38 2.59
N VAL A 48 -12.07 -2.60 1.35
CA VAL A 48 -11.32 -1.61 0.57
C VAL A 48 -12.31 -0.81 -0.26
N SER A 49 -12.73 0.33 0.30
CA SER A 49 -13.79 1.14 -0.29
C SER A 49 -13.45 1.63 -1.70
N GLY A 50 -14.35 1.39 -2.62
CA GLY A 50 -14.24 1.90 -3.98
C GLY A 50 -13.37 1.09 -4.92
N ILE A 51 -12.74 0.02 -4.46
CA ILE A 51 -11.90 -0.79 -5.34
C ILE A 51 -12.76 -1.62 -6.29
N SER A 52 -12.40 -1.63 -7.59
CA SER A 52 -13.05 -2.50 -8.56
C SER A 52 -12.53 -3.92 -8.43
N GLN A 53 -13.33 -4.88 -8.93
CA GLN A 53 -12.91 -6.28 -8.96
C GLN A 53 -11.61 -6.46 -9.75
N GLN A 54 -11.48 -5.78 -10.88
CA GLN A 54 -10.28 -5.84 -11.72
C GLN A 54 -9.06 -5.29 -10.99
N MET A 55 -9.20 -4.18 -10.31
CA MET A 55 -8.09 -3.56 -9.57
C MET A 55 -7.69 -4.43 -8.37
N LEU A 56 -8.65 -4.98 -7.64
CA LEU A 56 -8.35 -5.88 -6.53
C LEU A 56 -7.62 -7.13 -7.02
N THR A 57 -8.08 -7.74 -8.11
CA THR A 57 -7.42 -8.89 -8.72
C THR A 57 -5.98 -8.57 -9.08
N ARG A 58 -5.74 -7.41 -9.73
CA ARG A 58 -4.40 -6.97 -10.12
C ARG A 58 -3.51 -6.73 -8.91
N THR A 59 -4.04 -6.05 -7.90
CA THR A 59 -3.29 -5.74 -6.68
C THR A 59 -2.88 -7.02 -5.95
N LEU A 60 -3.79 -7.98 -5.81
CA LEU A 60 -3.50 -9.25 -5.15
C LEU A 60 -2.46 -10.06 -5.92
N LYS A 61 -2.53 -10.09 -7.24
CA LYS A 61 -1.53 -10.78 -8.06
C LYS A 61 -0.14 -10.16 -7.92
N THR A 62 -0.06 -8.84 -7.90
CA THR A 62 1.19 -8.13 -7.72
C THR A 62 1.80 -8.42 -6.34
N LEU A 63 1.00 -8.35 -5.29
CA LEU A 63 1.44 -8.64 -3.93
C LEU A 63 1.87 -10.10 -3.77
N GLU A 64 1.16 -11.03 -4.38
CA GLU A 64 1.51 -12.45 -4.35
C GLU A 64 2.83 -12.70 -5.09
N ARG A 65 3.00 -12.11 -6.26
CA ARG A 65 4.22 -12.23 -7.06
C ARG A 65 5.44 -11.70 -6.30
N ASP A 66 5.27 -10.60 -5.56
CA ASP A 66 6.36 -9.99 -4.78
C ASP A 66 6.58 -10.69 -3.42
N GLY A 67 5.76 -11.70 -3.09
CA GLY A 67 5.92 -12.46 -1.86
C GLY A 67 5.39 -11.76 -0.62
N MET A 68 4.56 -10.73 -0.78
CA MET A 68 3.97 -10.00 0.34
C MET A 68 2.75 -10.68 0.90
N ILE A 69 2.03 -11.43 0.08
CA ILE A 69 0.88 -12.22 0.49
C ILE A 69 1.01 -13.63 -0.03
N GLU A 70 0.33 -14.55 0.63
CA GLU A 70 0.14 -15.90 0.15
C GLU A 70 -1.34 -16.19 -0.02
N ARG A 71 -1.63 -17.02 -1.00
CA ARG A 71 -2.96 -17.45 -1.36
C ARG A 71 -3.11 -18.89 -0.96
N THR A 72 -4.08 -19.16 -0.10
CA THR A 72 -4.36 -20.52 0.38
C THR A 72 -5.71 -20.96 -0.15
N VAL A 73 -5.73 -22.11 -0.81
CA VAL A 73 -6.98 -22.72 -1.28
C VAL A 73 -7.38 -23.79 -0.30
N ARG A 74 -8.55 -23.63 0.32
CA ARG A 74 -9.10 -24.67 1.20
C ARG A 74 -9.97 -25.60 0.37
N PRO A 75 -9.73 -26.93 0.44
CA PRO A 75 -10.57 -27.88 -0.29
C PRO A 75 -11.98 -27.88 0.29
N SER A 76 -12.93 -27.45 -0.51
CA SER A 76 -14.35 -27.44 -0.20
C SER A 76 -15.10 -27.36 -1.53
N THR A 77 -16.43 -27.50 -1.48
CA THR A 77 -17.25 -27.39 -2.68
C THR A 77 -18.25 -26.25 -2.47
N PRO A 78 -18.04 -25.07 -3.10
CA PRO A 78 -16.89 -24.70 -3.95
C PRO A 78 -15.60 -24.43 -3.15
N PRO A 79 -14.43 -24.48 -3.81
CA PRO A 79 -13.15 -24.19 -3.13
C PRO A 79 -13.14 -22.78 -2.56
N GLN A 80 -12.55 -22.64 -1.37
CA GLN A 80 -12.42 -21.35 -0.69
C GLN A 80 -10.99 -20.87 -0.78
N VAL A 81 -10.82 -19.63 -1.23
CA VAL A 81 -9.51 -18.99 -1.37
C VAL A 81 -9.37 -17.90 -0.31
N GLU A 82 -8.29 -17.96 0.43
CA GLU A 82 -8.00 -17.01 1.50
C GLU A 82 -6.63 -16.38 1.24
N TYR A 83 -6.53 -15.07 1.48
CA TYR A 83 -5.30 -14.30 1.34
C TYR A 83 -4.80 -13.87 2.72
N ARG A 84 -3.50 -13.96 2.95
CA ARG A 84 -2.87 -13.52 4.20
C ARG A 84 -1.51 -12.90 3.92
N LEU A 85 -1.05 -12.03 4.81
CA LEU A 85 0.29 -11.48 4.72
C LEU A 85 1.33 -12.55 5.05
N THR A 86 2.43 -12.55 4.29
CA THR A 86 3.64 -13.27 4.63
C THR A 86 4.42 -12.48 5.69
N PRO A 87 5.49 -13.03 6.29
CA PRO A 87 6.37 -12.22 7.14
C PRO A 87 6.89 -10.97 6.45
N LEU A 88 7.22 -11.05 5.15
CA LEU A 88 7.61 -9.88 4.37
C LEU A 88 6.47 -8.86 4.28
N GLY A 89 5.25 -9.33 4.02
CA GLY A 89 4.06 -8.45 3.98
C GLY A 89 3.78 -7.81 5.33
N HIS A 90 3.99 -8.52 6.43
CA HIS A 90 3.86 -7.96 7.78
C HIS A 90 4.89 -6.85 8.02
N SER A 91 6.13 -7.03 7.56
CA SER A 91 7.14 -5.98 7.68
C SER A 91 6.75 -4.73 6.91
N LEU A 92 6.18 -4.89 5.71
CA LEU A 92 5.64 -3.77 4.96
C LEU A 92 4.49 -3.09 5.70
N SER A 93 3.57 -3.86 6.29
CA SER A 93 2.44 -3.29 7.03
C SER A 93 2.89 -2.43 8.20
N GLU A 94 3.99 -2.78 8.86
CA GLU A 94 4.56 -1.99 9.94
C GLU A 94 5.09 -0.65 9.43
N THR A 95 5.76 -0.66 8.29
CA THR A 95 6.25 0.55 7.62
C THR A 95 5.10 1.46 7.20
N VAL A 96 4.04 0.87 6.67
CA VAL A 96 2.82 1.61 6.28
C VAL A 96 2.18 2.26 7.51
N ARG A 97 2.12 1.55 8.64
CA ARG A 97 1.59 2.11 9.88
C ARG A 97 2.38 3.33 10.34
N GLN A 98 3.72 3.25 10.30
CA GLN A 98 4.57 4.38 10.64
C GLN A 98 4.32 5.58 9.72
N LEU A 99 4.16 5.33 8.44
CA LEU A 99 3.84 6.39 7.47
C LEU A 99 2.47 7.01 7.73
N ALA A 100 1.48 6.19 8.05
CA ALA A 100 0.14 6.67 8.41
C ALA A 100 0.16 7.53 9.67
N ASP A 101 0.92 7.12 10.67
CA ASP A 101 1.09 7.90 11.91
C ASP A 101 1.72 9.26 11.62
N TRP A 102 2.75 9.29 10.77
CA TRP A 102 3.39 10.54 10.35
C TRP A 102 2.38 11.46 9.65
N ALA A 103 1.59 10.89 8.74
CA ALA A 103 0.58 11.67 8.00
C ALA A 103 -0.48 12.26 8.96
N ALA A 104 -0.93 11.47 9.92
CA ALA A 104 -1.89 11.94 10.93
C ALA A 104 -1.32 13.05 11.78
N GLU A 105 -0.06 12.92 12.22
CA GLU A 105 0.60 13.94 13.06
C GLU A 105 0.85 15.24 12.31
N ASN A 106 1.07 15.18 11.01
CA ASN A 106 1.43 16.34 10.20
C ASN A 106 0.28 16.90 9.35
N ARG A 107 -0.88 16.28 9.40
CA ARG A 107 -2.03 16.65 8.59
C ARG A 107 -2.41 18.12 8.77
N GLY A 108 -2.49 18.60 10.00
CA GLY A 108 -2.87 19.99 10.29
C GLY A 108 -1.86 20.97 9.71
N ASN A 109 -0.56 20.70 9.88
CA ASN A 109 0.49 21.55 9.34
C ASN A 109 0.45 21.61 7.80
N ILE A 110 0.22 20.48 7.18
CA ILE A 110 0.11 20.41 5.71
C ILE A 110 -1.10 21.21 5.21
N GLU A 111 -2.25 21.05 5.87
CA GLU A 111 -3.47 21.78 5.51
C GLU A 111 -3.30 23.28 5.68
N ASP A 112 -2.65 23.72 6.76
CA ASP A 112 -2.34 25.13 6.98
C ASP A 112 -1.42 25.69 5.90
N ASN A 113 -0.42 24.92 5.49
CA ASN A 113 0.51 25.31 4.42
C ASN A 113 -0.22 25.47 3.10
N ARG A 114 -1.12 24.54 2.78
CA ARG A 114 -1.94 24.59 1.54
C ARG A 114 -2.82 25.84 1.53
N LEU A 115 -3.48 26.10 2.64
CA LEU A 115 -4.36 27.27 2.77
C LEU A 115 -3.58 28.57 2.60
N ARG A 116 -2.40 28.67 3.20
CA ARG A 116 -1.53 29.83 3.06
C ARG A 116 -1.06 30.03 1.62
N TYR A 117 -0.62 28.94 0.99
CA TYR A 117 -0.20 28.97 -0.41
C TYR A 117 -1.34 29.43 -1.32
N ASP A 118 -2.51 28.85 -1.19
CA ASP A 118 -3.67 29.17 -2.01
C ASP A 118 -4.10 30.62 -1.83
N THR A 119 -4.03 31.17 -0.60
CA THR A 119 -4.35 32.56 -0.32
C THR A 119 -3.34 33.49 -0.98
N ASP A 120 -2.03 33.19 -0.86
CA ASP A 120 -0.96 34.02 -1.42
C ASP A 120 -0.96 34.01 -2.95
N HIS A 121 -1.44 32.93 -3.57
CA HIS A 121 -1.45 32.75 -5.02
C HIS A 121 -2.84 32.92 -5.66
N ALA A 122 -3.83 33.35 -4.91
CA ALA A 122 -5.20 33.51 -5.42
C ALA A 122 -5.26 34.54 -6.56
N ALA A 123 -4.48 35.61 -6.50
CA ALA A 123 -4.42 36.63 -7.55
C ALA A 123 -3.81 36.11 -8.86
N ASP A 124 -2.91 35.13 -8.78
CA ASP A 124 -2.24 34.56 -9.96
C ASP A 124 -3.16 33.60 -10.73
N GLN A 125 -4.21 33.13 -10.09
CA GLN A 125 -5.18 32.18 -10.67
C GLN A 125 -6.43 32.87 -11.22
N ALA A 126 -6.56 34.15 -10.98
CA ALA A 126 -7.72 34.94 -11.41
C ALA A 126 -7.65 35.30 -12.91
#